data_7ee6f22e963ee99a340771944a93d270
#
_entry.id   7ee6f22e963ee99a340771944a93d270
#
_cell.length_a   1.000
_cell.length_b   1.000
_cell.length_c   1.000
_cell.angle_alpha   90.00
_cell.angle_beta   90.00
_cell.angle_gamma   90.00
#
_symmetry.space_group_name_H-M   'P 1'
#
loop_
_entity.id
_entity.type
_entity.pdbx_description
1 polymer ?
#
loop_
_entity_poly.entity_id
_entity_poly.type
_entity_poly.pdbx_seq_one_letter_code
_entity_poly.pdbx_strand_id
1 'polypeptide(L)'
;MDSFIAGVDIGGTGTKFGIVDNLGNVLSSDTMSTRGHADIHAYIDELYDKLMILIDKVGGVGRIKGIGVGAPNGNIYTGTIEYAPNLPWKGVIPLAKLIQDKFKLPVKLTNDANAAAVGEMTYGAAKGMKNFILIALGTGVGSGIVANGELIYGHDGMAGELGHTIIIPDGRIHPGTGKKGSLESYASATGVAKSAVEILNNTDKPSTLRNIPIENIDSKAVFEAATAGDEVAKEVFEYTGRILGISLANFVMFSSPEAIILFGGLTKAGDLILKPTREHMEANLIEVFQNKIKILVSHLKESDAAILGASALMWE
;
A
#
# COMPACT_ATOMS: atom_id res chain seq x y z
N MET A 1 0.62 -33.53 2.81
CA MET A 1 0.97 -32.78 4.05
C MET A 1 0.72 -31.32 3.74
N ASP A 2 0.02 -30.62 4.64
CA ASP A 2 -0.21 -29.20 4.45
C ASP A 2 1.12 -28.46 4.46
N SER A 3 1.33 -27.60 3.50
CA SER A 3 2.52 -26.76 3.40
C SER A 3 2.14 -25.30 3.61
N PHE A 4 3.01 -24.55 4.27
CA PHE A 4 2.78 -23.17 4.65
C PHE A 4 3.77 -22.23 3.98
N ILE A 5 3.48 -20.96 4.04
CA ILE A 5 4.38 -19.90 3.58
C ILE A 5 4.60 -18.92 4.71
N ALA A 6 5.83 -18.43 4.83
CA ALA A 6 6.12 -17.29 5.67
C ALA A 6 5.96 -15.99 4.85
N GLY A 7 5.08 -15.10 5.32
CA GLY A 7 4.94 -13.75 4.77
C GLY A 7 5.67 -12.74 5.66
N VAL A 8 6.46 -11.86 5.06
CA VAL A 8 7.22 -10.81 5.74
C VAL A 8 6.94 -9.47 5.07
N ASP A 9 6.43 -8.51 5.81
CA ASP A 9 6.20 -7.14 5.36
C ASP A 9 7.13 -6.19 6.10
N ILE A 10 8.01 -5.54 5.36
CA ILE A 10 9.04 -4.65 5.89
C ILE A 10 8.61 -3.20 5.70
N GLY A 11 8.11 -2.57 6.74
CA GLY A 11 7.84 -1.14 6.74
C GLY A 11 9.00 -0.32 7.30
N GLY A 12 8.97 0.99 7.07
CA GLY A 12 10.03 1.91 7.53
C GLY A 12 10.20 1.99 9.05
N THR A 13 9.20 1.64 9.85
CA THR A 13 9.25 1.67 11.31
C THR A 13 9.33 0.27 11.90
N GLY A 14 8.56 -0.66 11.36
CA GLY A 14 8.45 -2.02 11.88
C GLY A 14 8.23 -3.03 10.78
N THR A 15 8.58 -4.27 11.06
CA THR A 15 8.36 -5.43 10.21
C THR A 15 7.29 -6.31 10.82
N LYS A 16 6.31 -6.73 10.01
CA LYS A 16 5.32 -7.74 10.38
C LYS A 16 5.63 -9.04 9.66
N PHE A 17 5.47 -10.16 10.32
CA PHE A 17 5.68 -11.45 9.68
C PHE A 17 4.78 -12.52 10.30
N GLY A 18 4.52 -13.58 9.53
CA GLY A 18 3.64 -14.65 10.00
C GLY A 18 3.63 -15.86 9.08
N ILE A 19 3.00 -16.92 9.55
CA ILE A 19 2.83 -18.17 8.82
C ILE A 19 1.40 -18.25 8.29
N VAL A 20 1.28 -18.53 6.99
CA VAL A 20 0.02 -18.53 6.26
C VAL A 20 -0.20 -19.90 5.60
N ASP A 21 -1.42 -20.40 5.67
CA ASP A 21 -1.85 -21.60 4.94
C ASP A 21 -2.33 -21.26 3.51
N ASN A 22 -2.66 -22.29 2.73
CA ASN A 22 -3.13 -22.14 1.36
C ASN A 22 -4.55 -21.54 1.24
N LEU A 23 -5.26 -21.40 2.34
CA LEU A 23 -6.58 -20.76 2.39
C LEU A 23 -6.51 -19.27 2.75
N GLY A 24 -5.31 -18.78 3.12
CA GLY A 24 -5.10 -17.40 3.58
C GLY A 24 -5.37 -17.21 5.07
N ASN A 25 -5.35 -18.27 5.87
CA ASN A 25 -5.40 -18.13 7.31
C ASN A 25 -4.01 -17.82 7.86
N VAL A 26 -3.88 -16.73 8.61
CA VAL A 26 -2.66 -16.41 9.36
C VAL A 26 -2.67 -17.24 10.63
N LEU A 27 -1.87 -18.31 10.68
CA LEU A 27 -1.82 -19.27 11.78
C LEU A 27 -1.08 -18.70 13.00
N SER A 28 -0.07 -17.88 12.76
CA SER A 28 0.70 -17.19 13.80
C SER A 28 1.40 -16.00 13.18
N SER A 29 1.57 -14.94 13.94
CA SER A 29 2.26 -13.72 13.52
C SER A 29 2.99 -13.05 14.66
N ASP A 30 3.98 -12.25 14.35
CA ASP A 30 4.72 -11.40 15.28
C ASP A 30 5.22 -10.13 14.55
N THR A 31 5.85 -9.24 15.31
CA THR A 31 6.41 -7.99 14.82
C THR A 31 7.79 -7.73 15.39
N MET A 32 8.59 -6.94 14.67
CA MET A 32 9.85 -6.43 15.16
C MET A 32 10.10 -5.01 14.67
N SER A 33 11.03 -4.31 15.30
CA SER A 33 11.42 -2.96 14.86
C SER A 33 12.31 -3.05 13.62
N THR A 34 11.99 -2.32 12.56
CA THR A 34 12.91 -2.13 11.42
C THR A 34 13.98 -1.10 11.77
N ARG A 35 13.58 0.02 12.42
CA ARG A 35 14.49 1.13 12.77
C ARG A 35 15.54 0.78 13.82
N GLY A 36 15.32 -0.25 14.61
CA GLY A 36 16.25 -0.70 15.64
C GLY A 36 17.57 -1.26 15.11
N HIS A 37 17.68 -1.49 13.79
CA HIS A 37 18.81 -2.18 13.17
C HIS A 37 19.46 -1.32 12.10
N ALA A 38 20.59 -0.69 12.44
CA ALA A 38 21.43 0.00 11.46
C ALA A 38 22.18 -0.98 10.55
N ASP A 39 22.48 -2.18 11.06
CA ASP A 39 23.10 -3.27 10.30
C ASP A 39 22.06 -4.27 9.80
N ILE A 40 22.11 -4.57 8.50
CA ILE A 40 21.18 -5.51 7.86
C ILE A 40 21.36 -6.95 8.36
N HIS A 41 22.58 -7.35 8.70
CA HIS A 41 22.82 -8.71 9.18
C HIS A 41 22.22 -8.92 10.58
N ALA A 42 22.36 -7.94 11.47
CA ALA A 42 21.69 -7.98 12.79
C ALA A 42 20.16 -8.01 12.64
N TYR A 43 19.60 -7.30 11.66
CA TYR A 43 18.18 -7.37 11.34
C TYR A 43 17.75 -8.77 10.88
N ILE A 44 18.53 -9.39 9.97
CA ILE A 44 18.25 -10.75 9.48
C ILE A 44 18.35 -11.78 10.63
N ASP A 45 19.30 -11.60 11.53
CA ASP A 45 19.46 -12.51 12.68
C ASP A 45 18.24 -12.45 13.61
N GLU A 46 17.75 -11.24 13.97
CA GLU A 46 16.53 -11.13 14.79
C GLU A 46 15.30 -11.66 14.04
N LEU A 47 15.17 -11.38 12.74
CA LEU A 47 14.07 -11.92 11.93
C LEU A 47 14.09 -13.45 11.94
N TYR A 48 15.28 -14.05 11.81
CA TYR A 48 15.46 -15.49 11.85
C TYR A 48 15.01 -16.08 13.18
N ASP A 49 15.50 -15.53 14.29
CA ASP A 49 15.19 -16.06 15.62
C ASP A 49 13.68 -16.01 15.91
N LYS A 50 13.03 -14.88 15.58
CA LYS A 50 11.60 -14.71 15.79
C LYS A 50 10.74 -15.56 14.86
N LEU A 51 11.08 -15.59 13.55
CA LEU A 51 10.29 -16.34 12.58
C LEU A 51 10.44 -17.85 12.77
N MET A 52 11.61 -18.34 13.21
CA MET A 52 11.79 -19.76 13.54
C MET A 52 10.88 -20.20 14.66
N ILE A 53 10.61 -19.36 15.68
CA ILE A 53 9.64 -19.68 16.74
C ILE A 53 8.23 -19.93 16.15
N LEU A 54 7.85 -19.16 15.12
CA LEU A 54 6.55 -19.34 14.44
C LEU A 54 6.55 -20.59 13.56
N ILE A 55 7.65 -20.86 12.87
CA ILE A 55 7.85 -22.02 12.01
C ILE A 55 7.77 -23.32 12.83
N ASP A 56 8.37 -23.35 13.99
CA ASP A 56 8.36 -24.53 14.86
C ASP A 56 6.94 -24.88 15.35
N LYS A 57 6.08 -23.88 15.57
CA LYS A 57 4.67 -24.08 15.93
C LYS A 57 3.86 -24.83 14.87
N VAL A 58 4.28 -24.80 13.61
CA VAL A 58 3.60 -25.46 12.50
C VAL A 58 4.30 -26.75 12.02
N GLY A 59 5.32 -27.21 12.77
CA GLY A 59 6.01 -28.48 12.51
C GLY A 59 7.37 -28.35 11.84
N GLY A 60 7.98 -27.15 11.89
CA GLY A 60 9.35 -26.90 11.49
C GLY A 60 9.53 -26.54 10.02
N VAL A 61 10.78 -26.25 9.64
CA VAL A 61 11.17 -25.72 8.31
C VAL A 61 10.71 -26.61 7.16
N GLY A 62 10.66 -27.94 7.36
CA GLY A 62 10.21 -28.87 6.30
C GLY A 62 8.75 -28.69 5.88
N ARG A 63 7.95 -27.91 6.62
CA ARG A 63 6.57 -27.56 6.28
C ARG A 63 6.45 -26.22 5.53
N ILE A 64 7.52 -25.45 5.43
CA ILE A 64 7.53 -24.12 4.79
C ILE A 64 8.02 -24.25 3.36
N LYS A 65 7.16 -23.83 2.40
CA LYS A 65 7.52 -23.80 0.96
C LYS A 65 8.52 -22.70 0.62
N GLY A 66 8.44 -21.58 1.34
CA GLY A 66 9.28 -20.42 1.08
C GLY A 66 8.84 -19.20 1.88
N ILE A 67 9.54 -18.10 1.65
CA ILE A 67 9.34 -16.81 2.31
C ILE A 67 9.01 -15.77 1.24
N GLY A 68 7.83 -15.18 1.32
CA GLY A 68 7.47 -14.01 0.51
C GLY A 68 7.74 -12.72 1.29
N VAL A 69 8.29 -11.71 0.62
CA VAL A 69 8.68 -10.45 1.24
C VAL A 69 8.11 -9.27 0.47
N GLY A 70 7.34 -8.41 1.15
CA GLY A 70 6.96 -7.08 0.70
C GLY A 70 7.87 -6.04 1.37
N ALA A 71 8.46 -5.14 0.60
CA ALA A 71 9.35 -4.11 1.14
C ALA A 71 9.34 -2.85 0.28
N PRO A 72 9.55 -1.63 0.85
CA PRO A 72 9.70 -0.41 0.05
C PRO A 72 10.80 -0.58 -0.99
N ASN A 73 10.53 -0.18 -2.24
CA ASN A 73 11.45 -0.32 -3.37
C ASN A 73 12.01 -1.74 -3.56
N GLY A 74 11.24 -2.76 -3.19
CA GLY A 74 11.58 -4.16 -3.42
C GLY A 74 11.50 -4.52 -4.91
N ASN A 75 12.57 -5.07 -5.48
CA ASN A 75 12.67 -5.46 -6.88
C ASN A 75 12.60 -6.98 -7.03
N ILE A 76 11.60 -7.44 -7.74
CA ILE A 76 11.33 -8.89 -7.93
C ILE A 76 12.39 -9.59 -8.75
N TYR A 77 13.01 -8.89 -9.72
CA TYR A 77 13.98 -9.49 -10.63
C TYR A 77 15.36 -9.67 -10.01
N THR A 78 15.78 -8.70 -9.19
CA THR A 78 17.11 -8.70 -8.55
C THR A 78 17.09 -9.26 -7.13
N GLY A 79 15.89 -9.33 -6.50
CA GLY A 79 15.73 -9.69 -5.09
C GLY A 79 16.35 -8.65 -4.14
N THR A 80 16.45 -7.40 -4.59
CA THR A 80 17.08 -6.30 -3.84
C THR A 80 16.05 -5.29 -3.35
N ILE A 81 16.37 -4.56 -2.29
CA ILE A 81 15.77 -3.27 -1.97
C ILE A 81 16.66 -2.18 -2.55
N GLU A 82 16.08 -1.24 -3.31
CA GLU A 82 16.86 -0.25 -4.06
C GLU A 82 16.56 1.17 -3.60
N TYR A 83 17.53 1.81 -2.94
CA TYR A 83 17.47 3.22 -2.53
C TYR A 83 16.20 3.60 -1.73
N ALA A 84 15.66 2.70 -0.91
CA ALA A 84 14.47 2.96 -0.11
C ALA A 84 14.72 4.09 0.92
N PRO A 85 14.03 5.24 0.81
CA PRO A 85 14.30 6.39 1.67
C PRO A 85 13.88 6.16 3.13
N ASN A 86 12.88 5.32 3.33
CA ASN A 86 12.24 5.06 4.62
C ASN A 86 12.93 3.97 5.45
N LEU A 87 13.90 3.25 4.86
CA LEU A 87 14.63 2.19 5.55
C LEU A 87 15.96 2.70 6.10
N PRO A 88 16.48 2.09 7.20
CA PRO A 88 17.77 2.48 7.77
C PRO A 88 18.94 2.14 6.86
N TRP A 89 18.80 1.09 6.03
CA TRP A 89 19.84 0.62 5.11
C TRP A 89 19.80 1.44 3.82
N LYS A 90 20.97 1.84 3.32
CA LYS A 90 21.09 2.70 2.13
C LYS A 90 21.70 1.96 0.95
N GLY A 91 21.41 2.44 -0.26
CA GLY A 91 21.91 1.86 -1.50
C GLY A 91 21.08 0.65 -1.95
N VAL A 92 21.76 -0.35 -2.50
CA VAL A 92 21.16 -1.58 -3.02
C VAL A 92 21.45 -2.73 -2.04
N ILE A 93 20.42 -3.29 -1.45
CA ILE A 93 20.52 -4.35 -0.42
C ILE A 93 20.01 -5.67 -1.02
N PRO A 94 20.83 -6.73 -1.12
CA PRO A 94 20.44 -8.04 -1.68
C PRO A 94 19.62 -8.85 -0.68
N LEU A 95 18.46 -8.31 -0.26
CA LEU A 95 17.71 -8.81 0.87
C LEU A 95 17.19 -10.24 0.68
N ALA A 96 16.65 -10.55 -0.51
CA ALA A 96 16.15 -11.91 -0.78
C ALA A 96 17.26 -12.96 -0.63
N LYS A 97 18.47 -12.64 -1.13
CA LYS A 97 19.62 -13.52 -0.97
C LYS A 97 20.05 -13.68 0.49
N LEU A 98 20.09 -12.60 1.27
CA LEU A 98 20.45 -12.64 2.69
C LEU A 98 19.47 -13.51 3.48
N ILE A 99 18.17 -13.36 3.25
CA ILE A 99 17.14 -14.18 3.88
C ILE A 99 17.27 -15.64 3.42
N GLN A 100 17.43 -15.89 2.12
CA GLN A 100 17.59 -17.23 1.56
C GLN A 100 18.83 -17.93 2.14
N ASP A 101 19.95 -17.23 2.25
CA ASP A 101 21.20 -17.79 2.80
C ASP A 101 21.05 -18.14 4.29
N LYS A 102 20.24 -17.38 5.05
CA LYS A 102 20.00 -17.63 6.46
C LYS A 102 19.01 -18.77 6.71
N PHE A 103 17.85 -18.75 6.02
CA PHE A 103 16.77 -19.71 6.25
C PHE A 103 16.89 -21.01 5.44
N LYS A 104 17.70 -21.02 4.37
CA LYS A 104 17.81 -22.12 3.39
C LYS A 104 16.47 -22.47 2.73
N LEU A 105 15.61 -21.47 2.55
CA LEU A 105 14.32 -21.56 1.90
C LEU A 105 14.27 -20.66 0.67
N PRO A 106 13.45 -20.97 -0.37
CA PRO A 106 13.20 -20.04 -1.47
C PRO A 106 12.62 -18.72 -0.96
N VAL A 107 13.04 -17.60 -1.55
CA VAL A 107 12.57 -16.25 -1.21
C VAL A 107 12.14 -15.52 -2.48
N LYS A 108 10.95 -14.92 -2.47
CA LYS A 108 10.52 -13.92 -3.45
C LYS A 108 10.34 -12.58 -2.73
N LEU A 109 10.81 -11.50 -3.35
CA LEU A 109 10.72 -10.14 -2.81
C LEU A 109 10.15 -9.21 -3.86
N THR A 110 9.23 -8.35 -3.46
CA THR A 110 8.70 -7.26 -4.31
C THR A 110 8.38 -6.02 -3.48
N ASN A 111 7.92 -4.95 -4.14
CA ASN A 111 7.39 -3.77 -3.48
C ASN A 111 6.15 -4.13 -2.64
N ASP A 112 5.93 -3.43 -1.53
CA ASP A 112 4.83 -3.65 -0.59
C ASP A 112 3.44 -3.52 -1.22
N ALA A 113 3.22 -2.53 -2.09
CA ALA A 113 1.96 -2.37 -2.80
C ALA A 113 1.73 -3.45 -3.87
N ASN A 114 2.80 -3.91 -4.51
CA ASN A 114 2.76 -5.07 -5.41
C ASN A 114 2.39 -6.34 -4.66
N ALA A 115 3.00 -6.58 -3.50
CA ALA A 115 2.64 -7.69 -2.63
C ALA A 115 1.16 -7.61 -2.20
N ALA A 116 0.67 -6.42 -1.84
CA ALA A 116 -0.74 -6.22 -1.51
C ALA A 116 -1.66 -6.54 -2.70
N ALA A 117 -1.29 -6.18 -3.94
CA ALA A 117 -2.08 -6.52 -5.13
C ALA A 117 -2.16 -8.03 -5.36
N VAL A 118 -1.06 -8.77 -5.19
CA VAL A 118 -1.05 -10.23 -5.26
C VAL A 118 -1.91 -10.83 -4.14
N GLY A 119 -1.86 -10.25 -2.93
CA GLY A 119 -2.72 -10.63 -1.82
C GLY A 119 -4.21 -10.46 -2.12
N GLU A 120 -4.61 -9.34 -2.72
CA GLU A 120 -5.99 -9.10 -3.15
C GLU A 120 -6.44 -10.08 -4.24
N MET A 121 -5.58 -10.42 -5.18
CA MET A 121 -5.85 -11.41 -6.23
C MET A 121 -6.03 -12.81 -5.65
N THR A 122 -5.26 -13.16 -4.65
CA THR A 122 -5.23 -14.51 -4.07
C THR A 122 -6.34 -14.70 -3.02
N TYR A 123 -6.52 -13.74 -2.12
CA TYR A 123 -7.37 -13.90 -0.94
C TYR A 123 -8.45 -12.82 -0.79
N GLY A 124 -8.33 -11.68 -1.50
CA GLY A 124 -9.10 -10.48 -1.25
C GLY A 124 -10.20 -10.18 -2.26
N ALA A 125 -10.50 -8.89 -2.41
CA ALA A 125 -11.58 -8.36 -3.24
C ALA A 125 -11.39 -8.60 -4.74
N ALA A 126 -10.16 -8.83 -5.21
CA ALA A 126 -9.82 -9.10 -6.60
C ALA A 126 -9.77 -10.60 -6.94
N LYS A 127 -10.17 -11.47 -6.03
CA LYS A 127 -10.15 -12.93 -6.27
C LYS A 127 -10.98 -13.31 -7.51
N GLY A 128 -10.31 -13.96 -8.47
CA GLY A 128 -10.90 -14.35 -9.75
C GLY A 128 -10.85 -13.27 -10.84
N MET A 129 -10.45 -12.05 -10.54
CA MET A 129 -10.20 -11.01 -11.53
C MET A 129 -8.84 -11.20 -12.19
N LYS A 130 -8.76 -10.82 -13.47
CA LYS A 130 -7.53 -10.86 -14.24
C LYS A 130 -6.97 -9.49 -14.56
N ASN A 131 -7.79 -8.45 -14.46
CA ASN A 131 -7.40 -7.10 -14.81
C ASN A 131 -7.91 -6.13 -13.73
N PHE A 132 -7.04 -5.66 -12.87
CA PHE A 132 -7.41 -4.70 -11.83
C PHE A 132 -6.21 -3.84 -11.43
N ILE A 133 -6.50 -2.74 -10.76
CA ILE A 133 -5.48 -1.89 -10.14
C ILE A 133 -5.75 -1.88 -8.63
N LEU A 134 -4.71 -2.09 -7.83
CA LEU A 134 -4.75 -1.80 -6.41
C LEU A 134 -4.16 -0.41 -6.18
N ILE A 135 -4.83 0.39 -5.35
CA ILE A 135 -4.35 1.70 -4.85
C ILE A 135 -4.33 1.63 -3.32
N ALA A 136 -3.14 1.68 -2.76
CA ALA A 136 -2.92 1.69 -1.32
C ALA A 136 -2.84 3.14 -0.80
N LEU A 137 -3.85 3.56 -0.03
CA LEU A 137 -4.02 4.90 0.52
C LEU A 137 -3.59 4.93 1.99
N GLY A 138 -2.29 5.11 2.22
CA GLY A 138 -1.65 5.18 3.53
C GLY A 138 -0.99 6.54 3.80
N THR A 139 0.17 6.53 4.45
CA THR A 139 1.05 7.71 4.61
C THR A 139 1.42 8.29 3.25
N GLY A 140 1.66 7.41 2.25
CA GLY A 140 1.81 7.70 0.84
C GLY A 140 0.71 7.05 0.01
N VAL A 141 0.92 6.97 -1.32
CA VAL A 141 0.07 6.27 -2.28
C VAL A 141 0.89 5.23 -3.02
N GLY A 142 0.71 3.96 -2.64
CA GLY A 142 1.27 2.83 -3.38
C GLY A 142 0.26 2.26 -4.38
N SER A 143 0.74 1.45 -5.32
CA SER A 143 -0.14 0.80 -6.29
C SER A 143 0.46 -0.47 -6.89
N GLY A 144 -0.41 -1.35 -7.36
CA GLY A 144 -0.04 -2.52 -8.13
C GLY A 144 -1.03 -2.71 -9.28
N ILE A 145 -0.51 -3.04 -10.45
CA ILE A 145 -1.31 -3.21 -11.68
C ILE A 145 -1.27 -4.68 -12.09
N VAL A 146 -2.44 -5.29 -12.19
CA VAL A 146 -2.58 -6.66 -12.67
C VAL A 146 -3.26 -6.65 -14.04
N ALA A 147 -2.65 -7.31 -15.01
CA ALA A 147 -3.20 -7.50 -16.35
C ALA A 147 -3.06 -8.96 -16.77
N ASN A 148 -4.14 -9.53 -17.31
CA ASN A 148 -4.23 -10.94 -17.71
C ASN A 148 -3.91 -11.93 -16.58
N GLY A 149 -4.13 -11.55 -15.33
CA GLY A 149 -3.86 -12.37 -14.16
C GLY A 149 -2.40 -12.29 -13.66
N GLU A 150 -1.58 -11.44 -14.25
CA GLU A 150 -0.18 -11.25 -13.87
C GLU A 150 0.09 -9.82 -13.41
N LEU A 151 0.90 -9.65 -12.38
CA LEU A 151 1.31 -8.32 -11.92
C LEU A 151 2.30 -7.71 -12.92
N ILE A 152 2.08 -6.44 -13.27
CA ILE A 152 2.99 -5.69 -14.14
C ILE A 152 4.16 -5.18 -13.32
N TYR A 153 5.33 -5.77 -13.52
CA TYR A 153 6.58 -5.35 -12.90
C TYR A 153 7.37 -4.35 -13.76
N GLY A 154 7.07 -4.30 -15.07
CA GLY A 154 7.85 -3.51 -16.03
C GLY A 154 9.19 -4.15 -16.41
N HIS A 155 10.00 -3.38 -17.15
CA HIS A 155 11.30 -3.87 -17.64
C HIS A 155 12.33 -4.10 -16.53
N ASP A 156 12.31 -3.24 -15.53
CA ASP A 156 13.31 -3.18 -14.46
C ASP A 156 12.75 -3.52 -13.06
N GLY A 157 11.49 -3.94 -12.98
CA GLY A 157 10.85 -4.32 -11.72
C GLY A 157 10.20 -3.17 -10.95
N MET A 158 10.16 -1.95 -11.52
CA MET A 158 9.71 -0.72 -10.84
C MET A 158 8.40 -0.15 -11.38
N ALA A 159 7.64 -0.91 -12.19
CA ALA A 159 6.34 -0.43 -12.67
C ALA A 159 5.30 -0.35 -11.53
N GLY A 160 4.29 0.48 -11.73
CA GLY A 160 3.18 0.60 -10.78
C GLY A 160 3.31 1.79 -9.82
N GLU A 161 4.21 2.73 -10.05
CA GLU A 161 4.40 3.94 -9.22
C GLU A 161 3.34 5.02 -9.50
N LEU A 162 2.04 4.66 -9.45
CA LEU A 162 0.93 5.56 -9.81
C LEU A 162 0.78 6.74 -8.85
N GLY A 163 1.21 6.60 -7.60
CA GLY A 163 1.25 7.70 -6.62
C GLY A 163 2.14 8.86 -7.05
N HIS A 164 3.13 8.60 -7.91
CA HIS A 164 4.07 9.61 -8.42
C HIS A 164 3.65 10.22 -9.76
N THR A 165 2.50 9.83 -10.33
CA THR A 165 1.96 10.49 -11.53
C THR A 165 1.63 11.95 -11.23
N ILE A 166 1.95 12.84 -12.18
CA ILE A 166 1.70 14.29 -12.03
C ILE A 166 0.26 14.58 -12.40
N ILE A 167 -0.53 14.99 -11.42
CA ILE A 167 -1.96 15.31 -11.59
C ILE A 167 -2.20 16.81 -11.62
N ILE A 168 -1.44 17.57 -10.86
CA ILE A 168 -1.50 19.02 -10.84
C ILE A 168 -0.13 19.57 -11.23
N PRO A 169 0.10 19.94 -12.50
CA PRO A 169 1.35 20.57 -12.93
C PRO A 169 1.68 21.77 -12.03
N ASP A 170 2.93 21.90 -11.64
CA ASP A 170 3.41 22.93 -10.70
C ASP A 170 2.73 22.98 -9.33
N GLY A 171 1.99 21.95 -8.96
CA GLY A 171 1.34 21.82 -7.66
C GLY A 171 2.30 21.59 -6.49
N ARG A 172 1.82 20.95 -5.42
CA ARG A 172 2.58 20.72 -4.19
C ARG A 172 3.89 19.99 -4.44
N ILE A 173 4.94 20.44 -3.78
CA ILE A 173 6.22 19.73 -3.78
C ILE A 173 6.09 18.47 -2.91
N HIS A 174 6.44 17.33 -3.49
CA HIS A 174 6.53 16.07 -2.77
C HIS A 174 7.83 16.03 -1.95
N PRO A 175 7.76 15.86 -0.62
CA PRO A 175 8.92 16.02 0.26
C PRO A 175 10.03 14.98 0.02
N GLY A 176 9.66 13.75 -0.37
CA GLY A 176 10.62 12.67 -0.60
C GLY A 176 11.32 12.73 -1.95
N THR A 177 10.65 13.25 -2.99
CA THR A 177 11.20 13.27 -4.37
C THR A 177 11.58 14.65 -4.88
N GLY A 178 11.12 15.71 -4.23
CA GLY A 178 11.27 17.10 -4.70
C GLY A 178 10.47 17.42 -5.97
N LYS A 179 9.69 16.48 -6.51
CA LYS A 179 8.86 16.68 -7.69
C LYS A 179 7.54 17.34 -7.30
N LYS A 180 6.92 18.03 -8.26
CA LYS A 180 5.68 18.78 -8.03
C LYS A 180 4.47 18.04 -8.56
N GLY A 181 3.34 18.15 -7.84
CA GLY A 181 2.01 17.84 -8.33
C GLY A 181 1.65 16.36 -8.41
N SER A 182 2.40 15.48 -7.71
CA SER A 182 2.12 14.04 -7.69
C SER A 182 0.79 13.71 -7.00
N LEU A 183 0.13 12.63 -7.41
CA LEU A 183 -1.10 12.13 -6.79
C LEU A 183 -0.93 11.96 -5.27
N GLU A 184 0.17 11.38 -4.83
CA GLU A 184 0.48 11.16 -3.40
C GLU A 184 0.45 12.46 -2.60
N SER A 185 0.88 13.57 -3.17
CA SER A 185 0.88 14.87 -2.49
C SER A 185 -0.54 15.36 -2.12
N TYR A 186 -1.58 14.74 -2.66
CA TYR A 186 -2.98 15.12 -2.47
C TYR A 186 -3.84 14.00 -1.88
N ALA A 187 -3.68 12.77 -2.35
CA ALA A 187 -4.57 11.65 -2.02
C ALA A 187 -4.01 10.68 -0.98
N SER A 188 -2.89 11.00 -0.34
CA SER A 188 -2.38 10.28 0.84
C SER A 188 -2.93 10.86 2.14
N ALA A 189 -2.73 10.17 3.27
CA ALA A 189 -3.05 10.70 4.60
C ALA A 189 -2.33 12.04 4.87
N THR A 190 -1.06 12.14 4.47
CA THR A 190 -0.28 13.38 4.52
C THR A 190 -0.87 14.45 3.59
N GLY A 191 -1.35 14.04 2.41
CA GLY A 191 -2.01 14.92 1.45
C GLY A 191 -3.32 15.52 1.98
N VAL A 192 -4.14 14.70 2.66
CA VAL A 192 -5.38 15.16 3.34
C VAL A 192 -5.07 16.21 4.39
N ALA A 193 -4.08 15.96 5.25
CA ALA A 193 -3.66 16.92 6.29
C ALA A 193 -3.23 18.27 5.67
N LYS A 194 -2.41 18.24 4.62
CA LYS A 194 -2.00 19.44 3.89
C LYS A 194 -3.17 20.16 3.24
N SER A 195 -4.11 19.41 2.64
CA SER A 195 -5.33 20.01 2.07
C SER A 195 -6.16 20.73 3.14
N ALA A 196 -6.28 20.16 4.33
CA ALA A 196 -6.98 20.79 5.44
C ALA A 196 -6.35 22.15 5.81
N VAL A 197 -5.04 22.18 5.98
CA VAL A 197 -4.31 23.43 6.30
C VAL A 197 -4.47 24.46 5.19
N GLU A 198 -4.35 24.08 3.93
CA GLU A 198 -4.50 24.99 2.79
C GLU A 198 -5.93 25.56 2.69
N ILE A 199 -6.95 24.72 2.86
CA ILE A 199 -8.36 25.17 2.81
C ILE A 199 -8.65 26.07 4.00
N LEU A 200 -8.21 25.73 5.22
CA LEU A 200 -8.37 26.57 6.42
C LEU A 200 -7.76 27.96 6.25
N ASN A 201 -6.61 28.06 5.57
CA ASN A 201 -5.95 29.34 5.32
C ASN A 201 -6.64 30.19 4.24
N ASN A 202 -7.45 29.56 3.40
CA ASN A 202 -8.13 30.22 2.29
C ASN A 202 -9.65 30.44 2.51
N THR A 203 -10.14 30.18 3.73
CA THR A 203 -11.55 30.41 4.08
C THR A 203 -11.71 30.91 5.51
N ASP A 204 -12.71 31.77 5.75
CA ASP A 204 -13.12 32.20 7.09
C ASP A 204 -14.26 31.36 7.66
N LYS A 205 -14.67 30.28 6.98
CA LYS A 205 -15.70 29.37 7.47
C LYS A 205 -15.33 28.84 8.87
N PRO A 206 -16.30 28.73 9.80
CA PRO A 206 -16.05 28.09 11.08
C PRO A 206 -15.68 26.63 10.89
N SER A 207 -14.70 26.17 11.67
CA SER A 207 -14.24 24.79 11.66
C SER A 207 -13.64 24.42 13.00
N THR A 208 -13.92 23.22 13.48
CA THR A 208 -13.32 22.67 14.70
C THR A 208 -11.82 22.41 14.54
N LEU A 209 -11.34 22.22 13.30
CA LEU A 209 -9.93 22.05 12.97
C LEU A 209 -9.09 23.29 13.35
N ARG A 210 -9.70 24.49 13.44
CA ARG A 210 -9.00 25.72 13.89
C ARG A 210 -8.56 25.67 15.35
N ASN A 211 -9.14 24.77 16.14
CA ASN A 211 -8.76 24.56 17.54
C ASN A 211 -7.55 23.63 17.72
N ILE A 212 -7.05 23.05 16.62
CA ILE A 212 -5.90 22.14 16.59
C ILE A 212 -4.69 22.91 16.08
N PRO A 213 -3.52 22.84 16.74
CA PRO A 213 -2.28 23.39 16.18
C PRO A 213 -2.03 22.81 14.77
N ILE A 214 -1.64 23.67 13.83
CA ILE A 214 -1.52 23.32 12.41
C ILE A 214 -0.63 22.08 12.19
N GLU A 215 0.45 21.97 12.94
CA GLU A 215 1.40 20.86 12.91
C GLU A 215 0.81 19.53 13.42
N ASN A 216 -0.31 19.58 14.13
CA ASN A 216 -1.00 18.41 14.69
C ASN A 216 -2.26 18.02 13.89
N ILE A 217 -2.61 18.77 12.84
CA ILE A 217 -3.70 18.39 11.95
C ILE A 217 -3.26 17.19 11.10
N ASP A 218 -3.83 16.03 11.37
CA ASP A 218 -3.63 14.81 10.60
C ASP A 218 -4.93 14.35 9.90
N SER A 219 -4.85 13.33 9.06
CA SER A 219 -6.01 12.81 8.34
C SER A 219 -7.11 12.26 9.27
N LYS A 220 -6.74 11.79 10.46
CA LYS A 220 -7.68 11.29 11.47
C LYS A 220 -8.48 12.44 12.07
N ALA A 221 -7.82 13.53 12.46
CA ALA A 221 -8.48 14.74 12.96
C ALA A 221 -9.46 15.31 11.92
N VAL A 222 -9.07 15.34 10.64
CA VAL A 222 -9.95 15.75 9.53
C VAL A 222 -11.16 14.82 9.41
N PHE A 223 -10.95 13.50 9.52
CA PHE A 223 -12.05 12.53 9.47
C PHE A 223 -13.01 12.69 10.64
N GLU A 224 -12.52 12.85 11.85
CA GLU A 224 -13.33 13.05 13.05
C GLU A 224 -14.16 14.34 12.95
N ALA A 225 -13.56 15.43 12.50
CA ALA A 225 -14.26 16.70 12.26
C ALA A 225 -15.34 16.58 11.18
N ALA A 226 -15.03 15.95 10.03
CA ALA A 226 -16.00 15.74 8.95
C ALA A 226 -17.20 14.89 9.41
N THR A 227 -16.94 13.84 10.19
CA THR A 227 -17.96 12.96 10.77
C THR A 227 -18.85 13.72 11.76
N ALA A 228 -18.27 14.67 12.51
CA ALA A 228 -19.01 15.55 13.41
C ALA A 228 -19.78 16.67 12.69
N GLY A 229 -19.71 16.74 11.35
CA GLY A 229 -20.48 17.70 10.56
C GLY A 229 -19.72 18.96 10.15
N ASP A 230 -18.41 19.05 10.39
CA ASP A 230 -17.59 20.19 10.00
C ASP A 230 -17.50 20.32 8.47
N GLU A 231 -18.02 21.43 7.94
CA GLU A 231 -18.14 21.64 6.49
C GLU A 231 -16.76 21.84 5.82
N VAL A 232 -15.78 22.42 6.52
CA VAL A 232 -14.41 22.56 5.98
C VAL A 232 -13.75 21.18 5.88
N ALA A 233 -13.91 20.35 6.88
CA ALA A 233 -13.36 18.98 6.86
C ALA A 233 -14.02 18.11 5.77
N LYS A 234 -15.33 18.28 5.51
CA LYS A 234 -16.01 17.65 4.37
C LYS A 234 -15.46 18.15 3.03
N GLU A 235 -15.21 19.46 2.90
CA GLU A 235 -14.61 20.06 1.70
C GLU A 235 -13.22 19.45 1.41
N VAL A 236 -12.43 19.14 2.45
CA VAL A 236 -11.14 18.45 2.31
C VAL A 236 -11.32 17.07 1.69
N PHE A 237 -12.29 16.27 2.15
CA PHE A 237 -12.55 14.96 1.56
C PHE A 237 -13.11 15.05 0.15
N GLU A 238 -13.97 16.01 -0.15
CA GLU A 238 -14.47 16.27 -1.50
C GLU A 238 -13.30 16.62 -2.44
N TYR A 239 -12.40 17.51 -2.03
CA TYR A 239 -11.20 17.87 -2.80
C TYR A 239 -10.30 16.65 -3.03
N THR A 240 -10.03 15.86 -1.97
CA THR A 240 -9.21 14.64 -2.06
C THR A 240 -9.84 13.62 -3.00
N GLY A 241 -11.15 13.37 -2.85
CA GLY A 241 -11.89 12.44 -3.70
C GLY A 241 -11.93 12.88 -5.16
N ARG A 242 -12.03 14.18 -5.42
CA ARG A 242 -11.94 14.75 -6.77
C ARG A 242 -10.59 14.45 -7.42
N ILE A 243 -9.48 14.72 -6.73
CA ILE A 243 -8.14 14.46 -7.27
C ILE A 243 -7.92 12.96 -7.49
N LEU A 244 -8.33 12.14 -6.54
CA LEU A 244 -8.25 10.68 -6.67
C LEU A 244 -9.10 10.20 -7.85
N GLY A 245 -10.36 10.62 -7.95
CA GLY A 245 -11.26 10.22 -9.03
C GLY A 245 -10.74 10.56 -10.42
N ILE A 246 -10.22 11.77 -10.63
CA ILE A 246 -9.57 12.18 -11.90
C ILE A 246 -8.36 11.26 -12.19
N SER A 247 -7.55 10.95 -11.17
CA SER A 247 -6.41 10.05 -11.33
C SER A 247 -6.83 8.64 -11.73
N LEU A 248 -7.88 8.11 -11.06
CA LEU A 248 -8.41 6.80 -11.40
C LEU A 248 -8.96 6.76 -12.83
N ALA A 249 -9.65 7.81 -13.29
CA ALA A 249 -10.08 7.90 -14.69
C ALA A 249 -8.90 7.83 -15.67
N ASN A 250 -7.78 8.51 -15.38
CA ASN A 250 -6.56 8.40 -16.18
C ASN A 250 -6.02 6.97 -16.21
N PHE A 251 -6.03 6.27 -15.06
CA PHE A 251 -5.54 4.88 -14.97
C PHE A 251 -6.43 3.91 -15.74
N VAL A 252 -7.73 4.14 -15.75
CA VAL A 252 -8.69 3.37 -16.57
C VAL A 252 -8.37 3.50 -18.05
N MET A 253 -7.99 4.69 -18.54
CA MET A 253 -7.76 4.93 -19.97
C MET A 253 -6.64 4.08 -20.55
N PHE A 254 -5.59 3.75 -19.80
CA PHE A 254 -4.49 2.94 -20.33
C PHE A 254 -4.57 1.44 -19.96
N SER A 255 -5.31 1.07 -18.92
CA SER A 255 -5.31 -0.32 -18.43
C SER A 255 -6.63 -1.06 -18.60
N SER A 256 -7.75 -0.35 -18.77
CA SER A 256 -9.10 -0.94 -18.91
C SER A 256 -9.40 -2.04 -17.86
N PRO A 257 -9.31 -1.74 -16.55
CA PRO A 257 -9.45 -2.76 -15.52
C PRO A 257 -10.90 -3.15 -15.28
N GLU A 258 -11.14 -4.35 -14.72
CA GLU A 258 -12.45 -4.79 -14.22
C GLU A 258 -12.87 -4.01 -12.96
N ALA A 259 -11.86 -3.69 -12.14
CA ALA A 259 -12.05 -2.97 -10.89
C ALA A 259 -10.78 -2.19 -10.47
N ILE A 260 -11.00 -1.21 -9.61
CA ILE A 260 -9.93 -0.56 -8.83
C ILE A 260 -10.19 -0.91 -7.36
N ILE A 261 -9.20 -1.52 -6.72
CA ILE A 261 -9.27 -1.93 -5.32
C ILE A 261 -8.59 -0.85 -4.48
N LEU A 262 -9.34 -0.21 -3.60
CA LEU A 262 -8.80 0.75 -2.63
C LEU A 262 -8.45 0.03 -1.33
N PHE A 263 -7.24 0.23 -0.84
CA PHE A 263 -6.71 -0.37 0.37
C PHE A 263 -6.10 0.71 1.28
N GLY A 264 -6.05 0.47 2.57
CA GLY A 264 -5.34 1.33 3.54
C GLY A 264 -6.25 2.24 4.36
N GLY A 265 -5.63 2.97 5.28
CA GLY A 265 -6.32 3.70 6.36
C GLY A 265 -7.32 4.75 5.90
N LEU A 266 -7.07 5.44 4.78
CA LEU A 266 -8.00 6.46 4.27
C LEU A 266 -9.32 5.88 3.78
N THR A 267 -9.40 4.60 3.41
CA THR A 267 -10.66 3.97 2.99
C THR A 267 -11.69 3.90 4.13
N LYS A 268 -11.22 3.99 5.39
CA LYS A 268 -12.08 4.03 6.58
C LYS A 268 -12.96 5.29 6.63
N ALA A 269 -12.62 6.32 5.87
CA ALA A 269 -13.48 7.50 5.74
C ALA A 269 -14.81 7.19 4.99
N GLY A 270 -14.94 5.98 4.42
CA GLY A 270 -16.19 5.53 3.79
C GLY A 270 -16.65 6.50 2.69
N ASP A 271 -17.93 6.82 2.69
CA ASP A 271 -18.52 7.68 1.66
C ASP A 271 -17.99 9.12 1.65
N LEU A 272 -17.32 9.59 2.70
CA LEU A 272 -16.66 10.90 2.67
C LEU A 272 -15.61 10.97 1.56
N ILE A 273 -14.90 9.88 1.29
CA ILE A 273 -13.90 9.81 0.23
C ILE A 273 -14.38 8.99 -0.98
N LEU A 274 -15.11 7.89 -0.76
CA LEU A 274 -15.50 6.97 -1.84
C LEU A 274 -16.53 7.57 -2.80
N LYS A 275 -17.50 8.33 -2.26
CA LYS A 275 -18.52 8.96 -3.08
C LYS A 275 -17.93 9.98 -4.04
N PRO A 276 -17.22 11.03 -3.59
CA PRO A 276 -16.61 11.99 -4.52
C PRO A 276 -15.58 11.34 -5.45
N THR A 277 -14.82 10.32 -4.99
CA THR A 277 -13.90 9.58 -5.87
C THR A 277 -14.65 8.93 -7.03
N ARG A 278 -15.76 8.26 -6.77
CA ARG A 278 -16.57 7.60 -7.80
C ARG A 278 -17.20 8.62 -8.76
N GLU A 279 -17.81 9.67 -8.22
CA GLU A 279 -18.47 10.72 -9.01
C GLU A 279 -17.47 11.41 -9.95
N HIS A 280 -16.31 11.78 -9.46
CA HIS A 280 -15.28 12.43 -10.28
C HIS A 280 -14.58 11.44 -11.23
N MET A 281 -14.43 10.17 -10.89
CA MET A 281 -13.96 9.17 -11.84
C MET A 281 -14.93 9.05 -13.01
N GLU A 282 -16.21 8.79 -12.73
CA GLU A 282 -17.24 8.63 -13.78
C GLU A 282 -17.38 9.87 -14.67
N ALA A 283 -17.34 11.07 -14.08
CA ALA A 283 -17.44 12.33 -14.82
C ALA A 283 -16.25 12.56 -15.80
N ASN A 284 -15.13 11.90 -15.58
CA ASN A 284 -13.93 12.02 -16.41
C ASN A 284 -13.67 10.82 -17.33
N LEU A 285 -14.51 9.77 -17.25
CA LEU A 285 -14.45 8.64 -18.17
C LEU A 285 -15.10 8.95 -19.50
N ILE A 286 -14.49 8.52 -20.60
CA ILE A 286 -15.16 8.50 -21.90
C ILE A 286 -16.27 7.44 -21.91
N GLU A 287 -17.26 7.60 -22.77
CA GLU A 287 -18.50 6.81 -22.79
C GLU A 287 -18.27 5.28 -22.76
N VAL A 288 -17.23 4.80 -23.45
CA VAL A 288 -16.91 3.36 -23.52
C VAL A 288 -16.58 2.73 -22.15
N PHE A 289 -16.16 3.53 -21.15
CA PHE A 289 -15.82 3.08 -19.81
C PHE A 289 -16.85 3.42 -18.73
N GLN A 290 -17.77 4.34 -19.01
CA GLN A 290 -18.75 4.79 -18.02
C GLN A 290 -19.60 3.63 -17.47
N ASN A 291 -19.81 3.63 -16.17
CA ASN A 291 -20.59 2.65 -15.40
C ASN A 291 -20.08 1.18 -15.52
N LYS A 292 -18.84 0.97 -15.93
CA LYS A 292 -18.25 -0.37 -16.07
C LYS A 292 -17.24 -0.70 -14.99
N ILE A 293 -16.46 0.29 -14.55
CA ILE A 293 -15.34 0.07 -13.65
C ILE A 293 -15.81 0.13 -12.19
N LYS A 294 -15.57 -0.94 -11.46
CA LYS A 294 -15.94 -1.01 -10.04
C LYS A 294 -14.86 -0.37 -9.18
N ILE A 295 -15.24 0.45 -8.21
CA ILE A 295 -14.37 0.85 -7.10
C ILE A 295 -14.77 -0.02 -5.90
N LEU A 296 -13.87 -0.89 -5.47
CA LEU A 296 -14.04 -1.80 -4.35
C LEU A 296 -13.08 -1.41 -3.22
N VAL A 297 -13.46 -1.72 -1.99
CA VAL A 297 -12.56 -1.59 -0.83
C VAL A 297 -12.06 -2.99 -0.47
N SER A 298 -10.79 -3.10 -0.10
CA SER A 298 -10.20 -4.34 0.37
C SER A 298 -11.00 -4.95 1.52
N HIS A 299 -11.18 -6.27 1.47
CA HIS A 299 -11.82 -7.05 2.54
C HIS A 299 -10.78 -7.74 3.46
N LEU A 300 -9.50 -7.65 3.14
CA LEU A 300 -8.45 -8.22 3.98
C LEU A 300 -8.38 -7.49 5.32
N LYS A 301 -8.25 -8.24 6.40
CA LYS A 301 -8.03 -7.63 7.72
C LYS A 301 -6.74 -6.83 7.69
N GLU A 302 -6.78 -5.57 8.08
CA GLU A 302 -5.62 -4.66 8.04
C GLU A 302 -4.41 -5.20 8.84
N SER A 303 -4.66 -5.96 9.92
CA SER A 303 -3.60 -6.61 10.69
C SER A 303 -2.83 -7.65 9.89
N ASP A 304 -3.53 -8.36 8.99
CA ASP A 304 -3.04 -9.56 8.33
C ASP A 304 -2.72 -9.31 6.85
N ALA A 305 -3.30 -8.25 6.26
CA ALA A 305 -3.24 -7.97 4.83
C ALA A 305 -1.80 -7.91 4.28
N ALA A 306 -0.88 -7.31 5.03
CA ALA A 306 0.52 -7.19 4.63
C ALA A 306 1.23 -8.57 4.61
N ILE A 307 0.99 -9.40 5.65
CA ILE A 307 1.50 -10.77 5.73
C ILE A 307 0.91 -11.63 4.62
N LEU A 308 -0.40 -11.50 4.38
CA LEU A 308 -1.11 -12.21 3.31
C LEU A 308 -0.57 -11.82 1.94
N GLY A 309 -0.38 -10.52 1.70
CA GLY A 309 0.20 -10.00 0.46
C GLY A 309 1.58 -10.57 0.18
N ALA A 310 2.47 -10.49 1.16
CA ALA A 310 3.81 -11.06 1.06
C ALA A 310 3.77 -12.58 0.83
N SER A 311 2.96 -13.32 1.59
CA SER A 311 2.86 -14.78 1.45
C SER A 311 2.32 -15.21 0.07
N ALA A 312 1.42 -14.42 -0.51
CA ALA A 312 0.79 -14.72 -1.79
C ALA A 312 1.81 -14.87 -2.93
N LEU A 313 2.97 -14.18 -2.85
CA LEU A 313 4.06 -14.29 -3.83
C LEU A 313 4.61 -15.71 -4.00
N MET A 314 4.41 -16.58 -3.03
CA MET A 314 4.99 -17.92 -3.01
C MET A 314 4.01 -19.02 -3.41
N TRP A 315 2.72 -18.70 -3.65
CA TRP A 315 1.73 -19.67 -4.10
C TRP A 315 1.68 -19.81 -5.64
N GLU A 316 2.33 -18.90 -6.35
CA GLU A 316 2.46 -18.93 -7.81
C GLU A 316 3.36 -20.08 -8.28
#